data_20f1c6967c29b802d4a5842f22220e28
#
_entry.id   20f1c6967c29b802d4a5842f22220e28
#
_cell.length_a   1.000
_cell.length_b   1.000
_cell.length_c   1.000
_cell.angle_alpha   90.00
_cell.angle_beta   90.00
_cell.angle_gamma   90.00
#
_symmetry.space_group_name_H-M   'P 1'
#
loop_
_entity.id
_entity.type
_entity.pdbx_description
1 polymer ?
#
loop_
_entity_poly.entity_id
_entity_poly.type
_entity_poly.pdbx_seq_one_letter_code
_entity_poly.pdbx_strand_id
1 'polypeptide(L)'
;MRLVLMRHAEAGDADPARWPGDRERPLTDAGRREHIQVAAALRRMGVTFDRILTSPLARARETADITSRAYGGVPAPEPSELLGDRAEPARTLAGLATVEAESLLCVGHEPTLSRLAGLLISRDGSARVEMRKSGVAVIDCPGPVGSGRGTLQLHLRPDETVLLADGLPTGNAPPSPDLFLGTLTAYQRSAALRGALDLDLFTAIGAGRETAATVAERCRASVRGSRVLCDYLTVAGLLAKDDDRYALTADSAAFLDRRSPACVASAADFIYAPEIRAAFADVALAVRRGGTVLPDAGTVAPDHPVWVRFARAMAPLMRGAARAVVETVEVDGARPLRILDVAAGHGMFGIAFAMRYPRAQVTGLDWPDVLEVARDNARAASVEGRYHTIPGSAFDADLGEPYDLILIPNFLHHFDPPTCERFLARARAALVPGGRAVTVESVPDEGRLSPPPAAMFALVMLCTTPAGDAHTFAELDSMFRRAGFASSVLRAPAPGGPQVIISER
;
A
#
# COMPACT_ATOMS: atom_id res chain seq x y z
N MET A 1 19.82 16.96 -16.90
CA MET A 1 18.45 17.52 -16.98
C MET A 1 17.49 16.60 -16.24
N ARG A 2 16.61 17.15 -15.43
CA ARG A 2 15.45 16.46 -14.87
C ARG A 2 14.25 16.65 -15.77
N LEU A 3 13.53 15.57 -16.08
CA LEU A 3 12.26 15.63 -16.82
C LEU A 3 11.12 15.30 -15.88
N VAL A 4 10.12 16.19 -15.79
CA VAL A 4 8.87 15.96 -15.08
C VAL A 4 7.79 15.74 -16.14
N LEU A 5 7.40 14.51 -16.39
CA LEU A 5 6.34 14.17 -17.35
C LEU A 5 5.01 14.19 -16.62
N MET A 6 4.02 14.88 -17.16
CA MET A 6 2.69 15.03 -16.57
C MET A 6 1.61 14.84 -17.62
N ARG A 7 0.68 13.93 -17.40
CA ARG A 7 -0.50 13.82 -18.25
C ARG A 7 -1.52 14.88 -17.87
N HIS A 8 -2.19 15.48 -18.88
CA HIS A 8 -3.26 16.45 -18.63
C HIS A 8 -4.33 15.90 -17.69
N ALA A 9 -4.97 16.77 -16.92
CA ALA A 9 -6.04 16.47 -15.99
C ALA A 9 -7.33 16.00 -16.71
N GLU A 10 -8.36 15.63 -15.94
CA GLU A 10 -9.63 15.13 -16.47
C GLU A 10 -10.35 16.18 -17.32
N ALA A 11 -10.67 15.81 -18.56
CA ALA A 11 -11.30 16.68 -19.57
C ALA A 11 -12.66 16.14 -20.07
N GLY A 12 -13.22 15.15 -19.38
CA GLY A 12 -14.47 14.48 -19.81
C GLY A 12 -14.28 13.66 -21.09
N ASP A 13 -15.40 13.20 -21.64
CA ASP A 13 -15.41 12.40 -22.87
C ASP A 13 -15.28 13.28 -24.11
N ALA A 14 -14.72 12.70 -25.18
CA ALA A 14 -14.64 13.36 -26.46
C ALA A 14 -16.06 13.40 -27.09
N ASP A 15 -16.52 14.59 -27.40
CA ASP A 15 -17.78 14.83 -28.11
C ASP A 15 -17.50 15.61 -29.40
N PRO A 16 -17.47 14.94 -30.58
CA PRO A 16 -17.20 15.60 -31.85
C PRO A 16 -18.26 16.64 -32.25
N ALA A 17 -19.49 16.56 -31.74
CA ALA A 17 -20.52 17.55 -32.00
C ALA A 17 -20.26 18.85 -31.22
N ARG A 18 -19.76 18.74 -30.01
CA ARG A 18 -19.44 19.89 -29.14
C ARG A 18 -18.02 20.40 -29.35
N TRP A 19 -17.07 19.53 -29.67
CA TRP A 19 -15.65 19.84 -29.81
C TRP A 19 -15.10 19.29 -31.13
N PRO A 20 -15.42 19.91 -32.28
CA PRO A 20 -14.88 19.44 -33.55
C PRO A 20 -13.36 19.45 -33.56
N GLY A 21 -12.75 18.26 -33.79
CA GLY A 21 -11.29 18.10 -33.78
C GLY A 21 -10.66 18.02 -32.39
N ASP A 22 -11.44 17.99 -31.30
CA ASP A 22 -11.00 17.76 -29.89
C ASP A 22 -9.96 18.75 -29.33
N ARG A 23 -9.52 19.75 -30.12
CA ARG A 23 -8.41 20.63 -29.78
C ARG A 23 -8.76 21.61 -28.65
N GLU A 24 -9.98 22.12 -28.65
CA GLU A 24 -10.47 23.10 -27.67
C GLU A 24 -11.26 22.53 -26.52
N ARG A 25 -11.29 21.19 -26.36
CA ARG A 25 -11.96 20.53 -25.24
C ARG A 25 -11.26 20.87 -23.91
N PRO A 26 -11.95 21.57 -22.97
CA PRO A 26 -11.36 22.03 -21.73
C PRO A 26 -11.33 20.92 -20.66
N LEU A 27 -10.70 21.20 -19.53
CA LEU A 27 -10.84 20.39 -18.33
C LEU A 27 -12.28 20.46 -17.78
N THR A 28 -12.68 19.38 -17.11
CA THR A 28 -13.89 19.41 -16.28
C THR A 28 -13.62 20.18 -14.98
N ASP A 29 -14.66 20.64 -14.29
CA ASP A 29 -14.51 21.29 -12.99
C ASP A 29 -13.93 20.34 -11.94
N ALA A 30 -14.25 19.04 -12.02
CA ALA A 30 -13.65 18.02 -11.18
C ALA A 30 -12.15 17.88 -11.48
N GLY A 31 -11.77 17.80 -12.76
CA GLY A 31 -10.37 17.72 -13.17
C GLY A 31 -9.55 18.94 -12.76
N ARG A 32 -10.13 20.14 -12.82
CA ARG A 32 -9.48 21.37 -12.31
C ARG A 32 -9.22 21.30 -10.82
N ARG A 33 -10.23 20.90 -10.03
CA ARG A 33 -10.10 20.78 -8.57
C ARG A 33 -9.06 19.75 -8.16
N GLU A 34 -9.11 18.56 -8.76
CA GLU A 34 -8.11 17.51 -8.51
C GLU A 34 -6.70 17.99 -8.85
N HIS A 35 -6.54 18.61 -10.03
CA HIS A 35 -5.22 19.05 -10.48
C HIS A 35 -4.63 20.20 -9.65
N ILE A 36 -5.45 21.09 -9.10
CA ILE A 36 -5.02 22.11 -8.14
C ILE A 36 -4.37 21.45 -6.91
N GLN A 37 -4.97 20.37 -6.41
CA GLN A 37 -4.42 19.61 -5.26
C GLN A 37 -3.10 18.94 -5.65
N VAL A 38 -3.04 18.30 -6.82
CA VAL A 38 -1.82 17.65 -7.33
C VAL A 38 -0.68 18.67 -7.51
N ALA A 39 -0.95 19.82 -8.12
CA ALA A 39 0.07 20.85 -8.32
C ALA A 39 0.61 21.43 -6.99
N ALA A 40 -0.27 21.67 -6.03
CA ALA A 40 0.11 22.08 -4.69
C ALA A 40 0.92 20.98 -3.96
N ALA A 41 0.54 19.73 -4.13
CA ALA A 41 1.23 18.57 -3.56
C ALA A 41 2.65 18.41 -4.12
N LEU A 42 2.83 18.49 -5.44
CA LEU A 42 4.14 18.43 -6.09
C LEU A 42 5.08 19.53 -5.59
N ARG A 43 4.56 20.74 -5.40
CA ARG A 43 5.33 21.85 -4.83
C ARG A 43 5.76 21.53 -3.39
N ARG A 44 4.88 20.98 -2.55
CA ARG A 44 5.21 20.54 -1.18
C ARG A 44 6.28 19.45 -1.17
N MET A 45 6.21 18.52 -2.13
CA MET A 45 7.20 17.44 -2.30
C MET A 45 8.56 17.94 -2.81
N GLY A 46 8.73 19.23 -3.06
CA GLY A 46 9.99 19.81 -3.56
C GLY A 46 10.30 19.45 -5.03
N VAL A 47 9.30 19.01 -5.79
CA VAL A 47 9.47 18.85 -7.25
C VAL A 47 9.58 20.23 -7.86
N THR A 48 10.70 20.56 -8.51
CA THR A 48 10.98 21.86 -9.11
C THR A 48 11.19 21.72 -10.60
N PHE A 49 10.90 22.79 -11.33
CA PHE A 49 11.19 22.94 -12.77
C PHE A 49 11.39 24.43 -13.11
N ASP A 50 12.28 24.69 -14.03
CA ASP A 50 12.65 26.04 -14.50
C ASP A 50 12.02 26.39 -15.85
N ARG A 51 11.46 25.40 -16.57
CA ARG A 51 10.67 25.56 -17.79
C ARG A 51 9.47 24.63 -17.83
N ILE A 52 8.43 25.04 -18.56
CA ILE A 52 7.22 24.25 -18.82
C ILE A 52 6.97 24.19 -20.32
N LEU A 53 6.98 22.99 -20.89
CA LEU A 53 6.46 22.72 -22.23
C LEU A 53 5.10 22.04 -22.10
N THR A 54 4.13 22.46 -22.92
CA THR A 54 2.79 21.86 -22.92
C THR A 54 2.31 21.56 -24.32
N SER A 55 1.49 20.51 -24.46
CA SER A 55 0.72 20.32 -25.67
C SER A 55 -0.11 21.52 -26.01
N PRO A 56 -0.31 21.88 -27.32
CA PRO A 56 -1.16 23.01 -27.71
C PRO A 56 -2.66 22.78 -27.46
N LEU A 57 -3.10 21.57 -27.04
CA LEU A 57 -4.51 21.27 -26.79
C LEU A 57 -4.99 21.91 -25.47
N ALA A 58 -6.23 22.44 -25.45
CA ALA A 58 -6.76 23.24 -24.34
C ALA A 58 -6.62 22.57 -22.98
N ARG A 59 -6.96 21.30 -22.86
CA ARG A 59 -6.86 20.54 -21.61
C ARG A 59 -5.43 20.44 -21.05
N ALA A 60 -4.42 20.34 -21.90
CA ALA A 60 -3.03 20.30 -21.47
C ALA A 60 -2.53 21.70 -21.09
N ARG A 61 -2.91 22.73 -21.86
CA ARG A 61 -2.60 24.13 -21.52
C ARG A 61 -3.20 24.52 -20.17
N GLU A 62 -4.48 24.22 -19.94
CA GLU A 62 -5.11 24.50 -18.63
C GLU A 62 -4.41 23.76 -17.48
N THR A 63 -4.00 22.51 -17.69
CA THR A 63 -3.23 21.73 -16.70
C THR A 63 -1.90 22.42 -16.39
N ALA A 64 -1.16 22.82 -17.42
CA ALA A 64 0.11 23.53 -17.28
C ALA A 64 -0.05 24.88 -16.59
N ASP A 65 -1.11 25.65 -16.93
CA ASP A 65 -1.44 26.92 -16.31
C ASP A 65 -1.78 26.80 -14.83
N ILE A 66 -2.54 25.77 -14.45
CA ILE A 66 -2.85 25.47 -13.03
C ILE A 66 -1.55 25.15 -12.29
N THR A 67 -0.70 24.31 -12.87
CA THR A 67 0.59 23.96 -12.27
C THR A 67 1.48 25.20 -12.12
N SER A 68 1.66 26.01 -13.17
CA SER A 68 2.45 27.23 -13.12
C SER A 68 1.99 28.19 -12.01
N ARG A 69 0.67 28.41 -11.89
CA ARG A 69 0.11 29.27 -10.82
C ARG A 69 0.41 28.74 -9.42
N ALA A 70 0.36 27.43 -9.21
CA ALA A 70 0.68 26.81 -7.93
C ALA A 70 2.15 27.05 -7.52
N TYR A 71 3.04 27.24 -8.48
CA TYR A 71 4.48 27.47 -8.25
C TYR A 71 4.89 28.96 -8.15
N GLY A 72 4.03 29.89 -8.57
CA GLY A 72 4.16 31.32 -8.25
C GLY A 72 5.43 32.07 -8.72
N GLY A 73 6.14 31.65 -9.72
CA GLY A 73 7.39 32.25 -10.19
C GLY A 73 8.05 31.51 -11.34
N VAL A 74 7.39 30.47 -11.77
CA VAL A 74 7.81 29.70 -12.95
C VAL A 74 7.41 30.46 -14.20
N PRO A 75 8.20 30.46 -15.30
CA PRO A 75 7.82 31.05 -16.60
C PRO A 75 6.49 30.49 -17.09
N ALA A 76 5.81 31.29 -17.93
CA ALA A 76 4.56 30.86 -18.55
C ALA A 76 4.75 29.55 -19.36
N PRO A 77 3.76 28.65 -19.40
CA PRO A 77 3.86 27.43 -20.19
C PRO A 77 4.01 27.73 -21.69
N GLU A 78 4.96 27.09 -22.33
CA GLU A 78 5.26 27.21 -23.75
C GLU A 78 4.57 26.07 -24.53
N PRO A 79 3.63 26.36 -25.46
CA PRO A 79 3.03 25.36 -26.32
C PRO A 79 4.05 24.72 -27.27
N SER A 80 4.03 23.38 -27.37
CA SER A 80 4.93 22.62 -28.24
C SER A 80 4.20 21.42 -28.88
N GLU A 81 4.28 21.32 -30.20
CA GLU A 81 3.75 20.19 -30.96
C GLU A 81 4.48 18.87 -30.62
N LEU A 82 5.65 18.95 -30.01
CA LEU A 82 6.36 17.76 -29.48
C LEU A 82 5.55 16.98 -28.43
N LEU A 83 4.59 17.64 -27.78
CA LEU A 83 3.75 17.06 -26.73
C LEU A 83 2.28 16.92 -27.16
N GLY A 84 1.97 17.12 -28.44
CA GLY A 84 0.63 16.93 -29.01
C GLY A 84 0.12 15.49 -28.87
N ASP A 85 -1.19 15.31 -29.07
CA ASP A 85 -1.86 14.00 -28.95
C ASP A 85 -1.39 12.95 -29.98
N ARG A 86 -0.83 13.41 -31.11
CA ARG A 86 -0.26 12.59 -32.19
C ARG A 86 1.26 12.66 -32.27
N ALA A 87 1.93 13.19 -31.25
CA ALA A 87 3.38 13.31 -31.26
C ALA A 87 4.04 11.93 -31.21
N GLU A 88 5.06 11.73 -32.03
CA GLU A 88 5.86 10.50 -32.00
C GLU A 88 6.89 10.55 -30.86
N PRO A 89 6.94 9.52 -29.97
CA PRO A 89 7.83 9.52 -28.81
C PRO A 89 9.31 9.71 -29.17
N ALA A 90 9.79 9.12 -30.27
CA ALA A 90 11.18 9.28 -30.72
C ALA A 90 11.50 10.72 -31.17
N ARG A 91 10.55 11.36 -31.88
CA ARG A 91 10.68 12.78 -32.28
C ARG A 91 10.61 13.69 -31.05
N THR A 92 9.72 13.40 -30.11
CA THR A 92 9.63 14.13 -28.85
C THR A 92 10.95 14.03 -28.10
N LEU A 93 11.51 12.83 -27.96
CA LEU A 93 12.79 12.61 -27.30
C LEU A 93 13.92 13.44 -27.94
N ALA A 94 14.04 13.39 -29.25
CA ALA A 94 15.05 14.17 -30.00
C ALA A 94 14.86 15.68 -29.82
N GLY A 95 13.62 16.17 -29.83
CA GLY A 95 13.31 17.57 -29.56
C GLY A 95 13.63 18.02 -28.14
N LEU A 96 13.29 17.20 -27.14
CA LEU A 96 13.62 17.50 -25.75
C LEU A 96 15.13 17.53 -25.47
N ALA A 97 15.92 16.76 -26.24
CA ALA A 97 17.38 16.79 -26.13
C ALA A 97 18.01 18.13 -26.53
N THR A 98 17.28 19.00 -27.23
CA THR A 98 17.73 20.35 -27.64
C THR A 98 17.23 21.47 -26.72
N VAL A 99 16.42 21.12 -25.72
CA VAL A 99 15.87 22.10 -24.78
C VAL A 99 16.91 22.39 -23.68
N GLU A 100 17.26 23.63 -23.49
CA GLU A 100 18.09 24.07 -22.38
C GLU A 100 17.23 24.30 -21.13
N ALA A 101 17.38 23.42 -20.14
CA ALA A 101 16.75 23.49 -18.82
C ALA A 101 17.52 22.61 -17.83
N GLU A 102 17.54 22.97 -16.56
CA GLU A 102 18.00 22.08 -15.51
C GLU A 102 16.90 21.06 -15.15
N SER A 103 15.65 21.54 -15.10
CA SER A 103 14.46 20.73 -14.84
C SER A 103 13.29 21.21 -15.69
N LEU A 104 12.73 20.33 -16.50
CA LEU A 104 11.70 20.62 -17.50
C LEU A 104 10.40 19.88 -17.17
N LEU A 105 9.30 20.63 -16.99
CA LEU A 105 7.96 20.04 -16.94
C LEU A 105 7.41 19.89 -18.37
N CYS A 106 6.96 18.68 -18.71
CA CYS A 106 6.33 18.34 -19.99
C CYS A 106 4.88 17.89 -19.75
N VAL A 107 3.90 18.69 -20.17
CA VAL A 107 2.47 18.37 -20.06
C VAL A 107 1.91 17.88 -21.40
N GLY A 108 1.42 16.63 -21.43
CA GLY A 108 1.02 15.98 -22.68
C GLY A 108 -0.08 14.93 -22.52
N HIS A 109 -0.08 13.96 -23.44
CA HIS A 109 -1.15 12.99 -23.63
C HIS A 109 -0.63 11.54 -23.62
N GLU A 110 -1.52 10.61 -23.35
CA GLU A 110 -1.33 9.20 -23.63
C GLU A 110 -1.67 8.89 -25.11
N PRO A 111 -0.99 7.93 -25.73
CA PRO A 111 0.07 7.06 -25.17
C PRO A 111 1.50 7.63 -25.29
N THR A 112 1.65 8.88 -25.74
CA THR A 112 2.96 9.50 -26.03
C THR A 112 3.84 9.57 -24.79
N LEU A 113 3.29 10.00 -23.65
CA LEU A 113 4.07 10.17 -22.40
C LEU A 113 4.55 8.84 -21.84
N SER A 114 3.71 7.80 -21.82
CA SER A 114 4.13 6.47 -21.36
C SER A 114 5.23 5.87 -22.24
N ARG A 115 5.13 6.03 -23.55
CA ARG A 115 6.15 5.57 -24.48
C ARG A 115 7.44 6.37 -24.39
N LEU A 116 7.34 7.69 -24.20
CA LEU A 116 8.50 8.57 -23.96
C LEU A 116 9.24 8.17 -22.67
N ALA A 117 8.50 7.97 -21.59
CA ALA A 117 9.08 7.47 -20.34
C ALA A 117 9.78 6.11 -20.53
N GLY A 118 9.13 5.18 -21.25
CA GLY A 118 9.72 3.90 -21.62
C GLY A 118 11.03 4.03 -22.39
N LEU A 119 11.08 4.92 -23.40
CA LEU A 119 12.31 5.19 -24.17
C LEU A 119 13.40 5.83 -23.33
N LEU A 120 13.05 6.75 -22.42
CA LEU A 120 14.03 7.38 -21.53
C LEU A 120 14.71 6.38 -20.60
N ILE A 121 13.94 5.42 -20.05
CA ILE A 121 14.40 4.46 -19.05
C ILE A 121 15.10 3.26 -19.69
N SER A 122 14.60 2.77 -20.82
CA SER A 122 15.16 1.58 -21.51
C SER A 122 15.53 1.89 -22.97
N ARG A 123 16.65 1.34 -23.45
CA ARG A 123 17.12 1.58 -24.82
C ARG A 123 16.15 1.06 -25.89
N ASP A 124 15.46 -0.01 -25.61
CA ASP A 124 14.51 -0.68 -26.50
C ASP A 124 13.05 -0.24 -26.27
N GLY A 125 12.81 0.70 -25.33
CA GLY A 125 11.46 1.15 -24.98
C GLY A 125 10.60 0.09 -24.29
N SER A 126 11.18 -0.98 -23.78
CA SER A 126 10.46 -2.07 -23.11
C SER A 126 9.89 -1.69 -21.73
N ALA A 127 10.48 -0.67 -21.07
CA ALA A 127 9.97 -0.19 -19.78
C ALA A 127 8.56 0.39 -19.94
N ARG A 128 7.65 -0.02 -19.05
CA ARG A 128 6.25 0.45 -19.06
C ARG A 128 6.00 1.38 -17.87
N VAL A 129 5.61 2.61 -18.17
CA VAL A 129 5.19 3.62 -17.19
C VAL A 129 3.82 4.11 -17.61
N GLU A 130 2.77 3.67 -16.93
CA GLU A 130 1.39 4.07 -17.24
C GLU A 130 1.05 5.40 -16.57
N MET A 131 0.77 6.43 -17.36
CA MET A 131 0.45 7.77 -16.87
C MET A 131 -1.07 7.95 -16.74
N ARG A 132 -1.59 8.04 -15.51
CA ARG A 132 -2.99 8.44 -15.27
C ARG A 132 -3.18 9.94 -15.51
N LYS A 133 -4.45 10.40 -15.71
CA LYS A 133 -4.77 11.84 -15.79
C LYS A 133 -4.27 12.53 -14.52
N SER A 134 -3.64 13.69 -14.63
CA SER A 134 -2.87 14.35 -13.56
C SER A 134 -1.71 13.54 -12.96
N GLY A 135 -1.41 12.34 -13.47
CA GLY A 135 -0.27 11.53 -13.01
C GLY A 135 1.07 12.13 -13.45
N VAL A 136 2.10 11.86 -12.67
CA VAL A 136 3.44 12.45 -12.80
C VAL A 136 4.51 11.39 -12.78
N ALA A 137 5.52 11.53 -13.66
CA ALA A 137 6.76 10.76 -13.59
C ALA A 137 7.95 11.72 -13.61
N VAL A 138 8.88 11.57 -12.67
CA VAL A 138 10.13 12.32 -12.59
C VAL A 138 11.27 11.41 -13.02
N ILE A 139 12.02 11.84 -14.04
CA ILE A 139 13.09 11.06 -14.65
C ILE A 139 14.36 11.93 -14.70
N ASP A 140 15.41 11.49 -14.02
CA ASP A 140 16.71 12.15 -14.05
C ASP A 140 17.57 11.61 -15.19
N CYS A 141 18.07 12.53 -16.04
CA CYS A 141 19.02 12.24 -17.11
C CYS A 141 20.37 12.89 -16.74
N PRO A 142 21.36 12.15 -16.24
CA PRO A 142 22.64 12.72 -15.77
C PRO A 142 23.54 13.25 -16.88
N GLY A 143 23.12 13.16 -18.13
CA GLY A 143 23.79 13.67 -19.34
C GLY A 143 22.78 14.18 -20.36
N PRO A 144 23.13 14.21 -21.65
CA PRO A 144 22.19 14.55 -22.72
C PRO A 144 20.97 13.63 -22.68
N VAL A 145 19.77 14.20 -22.81
CA VAL A 145 18.52 13.44 -22.88
C VAL A 145 18.59 12.46 -24.06
N GLY A 146 18.30 11.18 -23.79
CA GLY A 146 18.41 10.14 -24.81
C GLY A 146 17.84 8.81 -24.35
N SER A 147 17.69 7.87 -25.29
CA SER A 147 17.15 6.55 -25.03
C SER A 147 18.01 5.75 -24.05
N GLY A 148 17.39 5.20 -23.01
CA GLY A 148 18.04 4.39 -21.97
C GLY A 148 19.04 5.17 -21.11
N ARG A 149 18.91 6.48 -21.00
CA ARG A 149 19.77 7.36 -20.20
C ARG A 149 19.07 7.95 -18.99
N GLY A 150 17.77 7.74 -18.85
CA GLY A 150 16.96 8.23 -17.74
C GLY A 150 16.86 7.21 -16.62
N THR A 151 16.84 7.72 -15.39
CA THR A 151 16.52 6.95 -14.18
C THR A 151 15.21 7.48 -13.63
N LEU A 152 14.20 6.59 -13.51
CA LEU A 152 12.91 6.94 -12.90
C LEU A 152 13.13 7.17 -11.40
N GLN A 153 12.86 8.38 -10.94
CA GLN A 153 12.97 8.78 -9.53
C GLN A 153 11.62 8.68 -8.82
N LEU A 154 10.54 9.03 -9.52
CA LEU A 154 9.22 9.11 -8.96
C LEU A 154 8.17 8.81 -10.05
N HIS A 155 7.16 8.02 -9.70
CA HIS A 155 5.97 7.84 -10.53
C HIS A 155 4.75 7.77 -9.61
N LEU A 156 3.85 8.74 -9.72
CA LEU A 156 2.70 8.88 -8.84
C LEU A 156 1.41 9.10 -9.60
N ARG A 157 0.35 8.52 -9.09
CA ARG A 157 -1.03 8.86 -9.43
C ARG A 157 -1.47 10.11 -8.67
N PRO A 158 -2.55 10.80 -9.08
CA PRO A 158 -3.02 12.01 -8.42
C PRO A 158 -3.27 11.85 -6.92
N ASP A 159 -3.97 10.79 -6.55
CA ASP A 159 -4.30 10.44 -5.17
C ASP A 159 -3.04 10.14 -4.33
N GLU A 160 -2.08 9.40 -4.89
CA GLU A 160 -0.80 9.13 -4.26
C GLU A 160 0.02 10.41 -4.06
N THR A 161 0.00 11.32 -5.05
CA THR A 161 0.71 12.60 -4.99
C THR A 161 0.19 13.45 -3.82
N VAL A 162 -1.13 13.51 -3.67
CA VAL A 162 -1.77 14.28 -2.59
C VAL A 162 -1.49 13.64 -1.23
N LEU A 163 -1.63 12.32 -1.12
CA LEU A 163 -1.36 11.58 0.13
C LEU A 163 0.08 11.72 0.60
N LEU A 164 1.05 11.60 -0.30
CA LEU A 164 2.46 11.74 0.04
C LEU A 164 2.80 13.17 0.48
N ALA A 165 2.22 14.17 -0.18
CA ALA A 165 2.45 15.56 0.17
C ALA A 165 1.82 15.96 1.51
N ASP A 166 0.74 15.32 1.92
CA ASP A 166 0.09 15.59 3.21
C ASP A 166 0.94 15.15 4.41
N GLY A 167 1.89 14.23 4.19
CA GLY A 167 2.85 13.80 5.21
C GLY A 167 4.17 14.60 5.25
N LEU A 168 4.39 15.55 4.32
CA LEU A 168 5.66 16.29 4.21
C LEU A 168 5.59 17.65 4.93
N PRO A 169 6.69 18.09 5.58
CA PRO A 169 6.80 19.45 6.10
C PRO A 169 6.69 20.47 4.95
N THR A 170 5.87 21.49 5.12
CA THR A 170 5.64 22.54 4.11
C THR A 170 6.84 23.46 4.03
N GLY A 171 7.78 23.22 3.09
CA GLY A 171 8.82 24.22 2.76
C GLY A 171 8.20 25.47 2.12
N ASN A 172 8.45 26.65 2.69
CA ASN A 172 8.11 27.98 2.17
C ASN A 172 6.62 28.36 1.97
N ALA A 173 5.63 27.54 2.30
CA ALA A 173 4.26 28.02 2.44
C ALA A 173 4.10 28.76 3.79
N PRO A 174 3.27 29.82 3.88
CA PRO A 174 2.98 30.41 5.19
C PRO A 174 2.41 29.33 6.12
N PRO A 175 2.74 29.35 7.41
CA PRO A 175 2.20 28.38 8.37
C PRO A 175 0.67 28.32 8.29
N SER A 176 0.12 27.09 8.16
CA SER A 176 -1.31 26.82 8.15
C SER A 176 -1.63 25.78 9.24
N PRO A 177 -2.75 25.90 9.96
CA PRO A 177 -3.19 24.88 10.90
C PRO A 177 -3.77 23.64 10.23
N ASP A 178 -3.85 23.56 8.91
CA ASP A 178 -4.60 22.53 8.18
C ASP A 178 -4.09 21.12 8.45
N LEU A 179 -2.76 20.90 8.43
CA LEU A 179 -2.16 19.62 8.76
C LEU A 179 -2.50 19.20 10.21
N PHE A 180 -2.38 20.14 11.15
CA PHE A 180 -2.73 19.88 12.55
C PHE A 180 -4.22 19.52 12.70
N LEU A 181 -5.11 20.34 12.15
CA LEU A 181 -6.56 20.12 12.22
C LEU A 181 -6.97 18.84 11.48
N GLY A 182 -6.40 18.58 10.31
CA GLY A 182 -6.64 17.35 9.55
C GLY A 182 -6.21 16.10 10.33
N THR A 183 -5.04 16.14 10.96
CA THR A 183 -4.54 15.05 11.81
C THR A 183 -5.42 14.85 13.04
N LEU A 184 -5.80 15.95 13.72
CA LEU A 184 -6.65 15.89 14.90
C LEU A 184 -8.04 15.30 14.62
N THR A 185 -8.59 15.54 13.42
CA THR A 185 -9.92 15.07 13.01
C THR A 185 -9.89 13.76 12.21
N ALA A 186 -8.72 13.19 11.91
CA ALA A 186 -8.56 11.97 11.10
C ALA A 186 -9.37 10.78 11.64
N TYR A 187 -9.55 10.68 12.96
CA TYR A 187 -10.36 9.65 13.60
C TYR A 187 -11.82 9.61 13.09
N GLN A 188 -12.38 10.77 12.64
CA GLN A 188 -13.73 10.84 12.11
C GLN A 188 -13.87 10.03 10.83
N ARG A 189 -12.82 10.00 9.97
CA ARG A 189 -12.79 9.20 8.75
C ARG A 189 -12.86 7.71 9.05
N SER A 190 -12.06 7.25 10.01
CA SER A 190 -12.06 5.85 10.44
C SER A 190 -13.39 5.46 11.09
N ALA A 191 -13.97 6.36 11.91
CA ALA A 191 -15.27 6.14 12.55
C ALA A 191 -16.43 6.08 11.52
N ALA A 192 -16.41 6.95 10.50
CA ALA A 192 -17.39 6.94 9.43
C ALA A 192 -17.32 5.65 8.61
N LEU A 193 -16.11 5.21 8.24
CA LEU A 193 -15.91 3.94 7.55
C LEU A 193 -16.39 2.77 8.42
N ARG A 194 -16.01 2.73 9.71
CA ARG A 194 -16.49 1.68 10.61
C ARG A 194 -18.02 1.65 10.69
N GLY A 195 -18.67 2.81 10.88
CA GLY A 195 -20.12 2.89 10.91
C GLY A 195 -20.77 2.42 9.60
N ALA A 196 -20.19 2.70 8.46
CA ALA A 196 -20.66 2.22 7.16
C ALA A 196 -20.54 0.68 7.03
N LEU A 197 -19.45 0.09 7.54
CA LEU A 197 -19.26 -1.36 7.55
C LEU A 197 -20.22 -2.06 8.51
N ASP A 198 -20.48 -1.48 9.69
CA ASP A 198 -21.43 -2.00 10.68
C ASP A 198 -22.88 -1.98 10.14
N LEU A 199 -23.21 -0.99 9.32
CA LEU A 199 -24.50 -0.87 8.64
C LEU A 199 -24.60 -1.72 7.36
N ASP A 200 -23.54 -2.39 6.96
CA ASP A 200 -23.42 -3.09 5.67
C ASP A 200 -23.75 -2.19 4.45
N LEU A 201 -23.40 -0.90 4.56
CA LEU A 201 -23.81 0.14 3.62
C LEU A 201 -23.29 -0.10 2.20
N PHE A 202 -22.04 -0.56 2.06
CA PHE A 202 -21.44 -0.83 0.74
C PHE A 202 -22.18 -1.98 0.02
N THR A 203 -22.52 -3.05 0.73
CA THR A 203 -23.33 -4.15 0.18
C THR A 203 -24.76 -3.70 -0.13
N ALA A 204 -25.32 -2.81 0.71
CA ALA A 204 -26.67 -2.25 0.48
C ALA A 204 -26.75 -1.39 -0.79
N ILE A 205 -25.70 -0.62 -1.11
CA ILE A 205 -25.61 0.13 -2.38
C ILE A 205 -25.39 -0.85 -3.54
N GLY A 206 -24.41 -1.72 -3.44
CA GLY A 206 -24.09 -2.73 -4.46
C GLY A 206 -23.74 -2.13 -5.81
N ALA A 207 -24.07 -2.83 -6.90
CA ALA A 207 -23.79 -2.40 -8.26
C ALA A 207 -24.75 -1.30 -8.77
N GLY A 208 -25.72 -0.88 -7.94
CA GLY A 208 -26.73 0.12 -8.30
C GLY A 208 -26.29 1.56 -8.08
N ARG A 209 -27.24 2.46 -8.35
CA ARG A 209 -27.20 3.87 -7.98
C ARG A 209 -28.40 4.15 -7.09
N GLU A 210 -28.16 4.34 -5.80
CA GLU A 210 -29.20 4.33 -4.79
C GLU A 210 -29.40 5.69 -4.14
N THR A 211 -30.65 6.06 -3.85
CA THR A 211 -30.93 7.27 -3.07
C THR A 211 -30.65 7.04 -1.58
N ALA A 212 -30.49 8.13 -0.83
CA ALA A 212 -30.35 8.05 0.63
C ALA A 212 -31.55 7.34 1.30
N ALA A 213 -32.73 7.44 0.74
CA ALA A 213 -33.94 6.77 1.25
C ALA A 213 -33.85 5.24 1.06
N THR A 214 -33.44 4.78 -0.12
CA THR A 214 -33.25 3.35 -0.41
C THR A 214 -32.14 2.75 0.47
N VAL A 215 -31.00 3.48 0.62
CA VAL A 215 -29.90 3.05 1.51
C VAL A 215 -30.37 2.95 2.96
N ALA A 216 -31.13 3.96 3.43
CA ALA A 216 -31.69 3.98 4.78
C ALA A 216 -32.59 2.78 5.07
N GLU A 217 -33.48 2.44 4.13
CA GLU A 217 -34.37 1.27 4.23
C GLU A 217 -33.56 -0.03 4.37
N ARG A 218 -32.60 -0.26 3.45
CA ARG A 218 -31.77 -1.48 3.44
C ARG A 218 -30.89 -1.61 4.67
N CYS A 219 -30.32 -0.49 5.14
CA CYS A 219 -29.48 -0.43 6.33
C CYS A 219 -30.27 -0.32 7.65
N ARG A 220 -31.61 -0.25 7.61
CA ARG A 220 -32.49 0.00 8.78
C ARG A 220 -32.06 1.24 9.57
N ALA A 221 -31.74 2.31 8.86
CA ALA A 221 -31.23 3.56 9.39
C ALA A 221 -32.15 4.73 9.06
N SER A 222 -31.90 5.90 9.62
CA SER A 222 -32.64 7.12 9.27
C SER A 222 -32.19 7.68 7.92
N VAL A 223 -33.10 8.22 7.12
CA VAL A 223 -32.79 8.86 5.84
C VAL A 223 -31.76 9.98 6.00
N ARG A 224 -31.90 10.82 7.05
CA ARG A 224 -30.96 11.88 7.35
C ARG A 224 -29.57 11.34 7.68
N GLY A 225 -29.47 10.29 8.51
CA GLY A 225 -28.21 9.67 8.88
C GLY A 225 -27.52 9.04 7.67
N SER A 226 -28.24 8.29 6.88
CA SER A 226 -27.73 7.65 5.66
C SER A 226 -27.23 8.69 4.65
N ARG A 227 -27.98 9.78 4.43
CA ARG A 227 -27.52 10.87 3.57
C ARG A 227 -26.21 11.50 4.07
N VAL A 228 -26.14 11.87 5.35
CA VAL A 228 -24.95 12.50 5.93
C VAL A 228 -23.73 11.57 5.84
N LEU A 229 -23.91 10.28 6.13
CA LEU A 229 -22.82 9.30 6.04
C LEU A 229 -22.38 9.08 4.58
N CYS A 230 -23.33 8.92 3.65
CA CYS A 230 -23.02 8.77 2.23
C CYS A 230 -22.33 10.01 1.65
N ASP A 231 -22.77 11.24 2.00
CA ASP A 231 -22.13 12.48 1.59
C ASP A 231 -20.67 12.54 2.11
N TYR A 232 -20.46 12.20 3.39
CA TYR A 232 -19.14 12.14 3.98
C TYR A 232 -18.22 11.12 3.27
N LEU A 233 -18.73 9.90 3.01
CA LEU A 233 -17.99 8.85 2.32
C LEU A 233 -17.69 9.21 0.84
N THR A 234 -18.57 10.01 0.21
CA THR A 234 -18.31 10.55 -1.13
C THR A 234 -17.16 11.54 -1.11
N VAL A 235 -17.13 12.47 -0.15
CA VAL A 235 -16.02 13.40 0.04
C VAL A 235 -14.72 12.65 0.39
N ALA A 236 -14.82 11.56 1.14
CA ALA A 236 -13.68 10.71 1.49
C ALA A 236 -13.19 9.81 0.32
N GLY A 237 -13.87 9.80 -0.85
CA GLY A 237 -13.50 9.02 -2.03
C GLY A 237 -13.93 7.55 -1.99
N LEU A 238 -14.76 7.16 -1.02
CA LEU A 238 -15.25 5.79 -0.89
C LEU A 238 -16.60 5.56 -1.62
N LEU A 239 -17.32 6.61 -1.96
CA LEU A 239 -18.52 6.57 -2.79
C LEU A 239 -18.40 7.60 -3.92
N ALA A 240 -19.17 7.40 -4.96
CA ALA A 240 -19.48 8.38 -5.99
C ALA A 240 -20.93 8.89 -5.81
N LYS A 241 -21.16 10.16 -6.14
CA LYS A 241 -22.52 10.75 -6.11
C LYS A 241 -22.82 11.43 -7.44
N ASP A 242 -23.99 11.18 -7.96
CA ASP A 242 -24.54 11.80 -9.16
C ASP A 242 -25.99 12.22 -8.83
N ASP A 243 -26.24 13.52 -8.83
CA ASP A 243 -27.45 14.14 -8.30
C ASP A 243 -27.73 13.71 -6.86
N ASP A 244 -28.83 12.96 -6.62
CA ASP A 244 -29.27 12.45 -5.32
C ASP A 244 -28.91 10.97 -5.10
N ARG A 245 -28.12 10.35 -6.01
CA ARG A 245 -27.81 8.92 -6.02
C ARG A 245 -26.35 8.63 -5.71
N TYR A 246 -26.14 7.65 -4.88
CA TYR A 246 -24.82 7.14 -4.48
C TYR A 246 -24.50 5.83 -5.18
N ALA A 247 -23.26 5.66 -5.57
CA ALA A 247 -22.73 4.44 -6.16
C ALA A 247 -21.39 4.08 -5.50
N LEU A 248 -20.99 2.82 -5.57
CA LEU A 248 -19.66 2.40 -5.16
C LEU A 248 -18.63 2.93 -6.15
N THR A 249 -17.46 3.32 -5.64
CA THR A 249 -16.24 3.45 -6.46
C THR A 249 -15.75 2.07 -6.86
N ALA A 250 -14.81 1.98 -7.83
CA ALA A 250 -14.22 0.70 -8.21
C ALA A 250 -13.56 -0.01 -7.02
N ASP A 251 -12.86 0.74 -6.18
CA ASP A 251 -12.19 0.21 -4.98
C ASP A 251 -13.20 -0.27 -3.93
N SER A 252 -14.25 0.51 -3.66
CA SER A 252 -15.27 0.12 -2.70
C SER A 252 -16.08 -1.09 -3.19
N ALA A 253 -16.35 -1.18 -4.49
CA ALA A 253 -17.01 -2.35 -5.08
C ALA A 253 -16.15 -3.62 -4.97
N ALA A 254 -14.83 -3.49 -5.17
CA ALA A 254 -13.91 -4.61 -5.06
C ALA A 254 -13.66 -5.03 -3.61
N PHE A 255 -13.42 -4.06 -2.70
CA PHE A 255 -12.83 -4.34 -1.40
C PHE A 255 -13.79 -4.20 -0.22
N LEU A 256 -14.93 -3.51 -0.36
CA LEU A 256 -15.86 -3.24 0.75
C LEU A 256 -17.25 -3.86 0.57
N ASP A 257 -17.66 -4.20 -0.64
CA ASP A 257 -18.90 -4.98 -0.87
C ASP A 257 -18.65 -6.44 -0.46
N ARG A 258 -19.42 -6.95 0.51
CA ARG A 258 -19.27 -8.33 1.03
C ARG A 258 -19.52 -9.41 -0.02
N ARG A 259 -20.19 -9.10 -1.14
CA ARG A 259 -20.40 -10.02 -2.26
C ARG A 259 -19.16 -10.15 -3.15
N SER A 260 -18.21 -9.25 -3.04
CA SER A 260 -16.98 -9.32 -3.81
C SER A 260 -16.05 -10.42 -3.27
N PRO A 261 -15.47 -11.28 -4.13
CA PRO A 261 -14.49 -12.27 -3.72
C PRO A 261 -13.18 -11.64 -3.22
N ALA A 262 -12.93 -10.37 -3.54
CA ALA A 262 -11.78 -9.59 -3.09
C ALA A 262 -12.07 -8.75 -1.83
N CYS A 263 -13.26 -8.88 -1.23
CA CYS A 263 -13.65 -8.10 -0.06
C CYS A 263 -12.67 -8.31 1.11
N VAL A 264 -12.19 -7.20 1.66
CA VAL A 264 -11.29 -7.17 2.84
C VAL A 264 -11.89 -6.39 4.01
N ALA A 265 -13.17 -6.07 3.95
CA ALA A 265 -13.88 -5.26 4.94
C ALA A 265 -13.77 -5.80 6.37
N SER A 266 -13.66 -7.14 6.52
CA SER A 266 -13.45 -7.79 7.82
C SER A 266 -12.21 -7.32 8.56
N ALA A 267 -11.18 -6.81 7.88
CA ALA A 267 -9.97 -6.29 8.51
C ALA A 267 -10.28 -5.19 9.55
N ALA A 268 -11.37 -4.45 9.37
CA ALA A 268 -11.84 -3.46 10.31
C ALA A 268 -12.21 -4.06 11.70
N ASP A 269 -12.60 -5.33 11.75
CA ASP A 269 -12.97 -5.99 13.01
C ASP A 269 -11.75 -6.19 13.93
N PHE A 270 -10.56 -6.31 13.36
CA PHE A 270 -9.32 -6.34 14.13
C PHE A 270 -8.73 -4.94 14.30
N ILE A 271 -8.52 -4.20 13.20
CA ILE A 271 -7.83 -2.90 13.24
C ILE A 271 -8.57 -1.91 14.14
N TYR A 272 -9.91 -1.99 14.20
CA TYR A 272 -10.75 -1.13 15.02
C TYR A 272 -11.28 -1.85 16.29
N ALA A 273 -10.64 -2.96 16.68
CA ALA A 273 -11.01 -3.70 17.88
C ALA A 273 -10.88 -2.84 19.15
N PRO A 274 -11.73 -3.06 20.16
CA PRO A 274 -11.67 -2.31 21.43
C PRO A 274 -10.29 -2.35 22.07
N GLU A 275 -9.61 -3.51 22.04
CA GLU A 275 -8.29 -3.72 22.60
C GLU A 275 -7.23 -2.88 21.88
N ILE A 276 -7.27 -2.86 20.52
CA ILE A 276 -6.36 -2.04 19.73
C ILE A 276 -6.62 -0.55 19.96
N ARG A 277 -7.88 -0.13 20.02
CA ARG A 277 -8.22 1.26 20.33
C ARG A 277 -7.78 1.67 21.73
N ALA A 278 -7.92 0.79 22.72
CA ALA A 278 -7.48 1.04 24.10
C ALA A 278 -5.95 1.23 24.17
N ALA A 279 -5.17 0.50 23.35
CA ALA A 279 -3.72 0.65 23.27
C ALA A 279 -3.31 2.08 22.85
N PHE A 280 -4.11 2.74 22.01
CA PHE A 280 -3.88 4.11 21.55
C PHE A 280 -4.56 5.19 22.41
N ALA A 281 -5.23 4.83 23.50
CA ALA A 281 -5.94 5.81 24.34
C ALA A 281 -5.00 6.79 25.05
N ASP A 282 -3.78 6.36 25.38
CA ASP A 282 -2.76 7.21 26.01
C ASP A 282 -1.36 6.91 25.45
N VAL A 283 -1.13 7.38 24.23
CA VAL A 283 0.17 7.27 23.56
C VAL A 283 1.29 7.97 24.34
N ALA A 284 0.98 9.08 25.03
CA ALA A 284 1.97 9.79 25.82
C ALA A 284 2.49 8.93 26.97
N LEU A 285 1.62 8.16 27.61
CA LEU A 285 2.03 7.22 28.67
C LEU A 285 2.82 6.04 28.09
N ALA A 286 2.42 5.50 26.93
CA ALA A 286 3.18 4.45 26.24
C ALA A 286 4.60 4.93 25.90
N VAL A 287 4.76 6.15 25.38
CA VAL A 287 6.08 6.76 25.10
C VAL A 287 6.90 6.91 26.38
N ARG A 288 6.32 7.36 27.50
CA ARG A 288 7.04 7.48 28.76
C ARG A 288 7.49 6.14 29.34
N ARG A 289 6.72 5.07 29.12
CA ARG A 289 7.04 3.72 29.57
C ARG A 289 8.03 3.01 28.66
N GLY A 290 8.08 3.39 27.38
CA GLY A 290 8.79 2.67 26.34
C GLY A 290 8.09 1.37 25.91
N GLY A 291 6.76 1.28 26.07
CA GLY A 291 5.95 0.11 25.73
C GLY A 291 4.49 0.29 26.08
N THR A 292 3.69 -0.74 25.83
CA THR A 292 2.23 -0.72 26.00
C THR A 292 1.77 -0.30 27.39
N VAL A 293 0.63 0.37 27.43
CA VAL A 293 -0.09 0.71 28.67
C VAL A 293 -1.18 -0.33 29.01
N LEU A 294 -1.42 -1.25 28.09
CA LEU A 294 -2.35 -2.36 28.33
C LEU A 294 -1.84 -3.27 29.48
N PRO A 295 -2.75 -3.93 30.22
CA PRO A 295 -2.37 -4.91 31.24
C PRO A 295 -1.71 -6.14 30.64
N ASP A 296 -1.12 -6.97 31.48
CA ASP A 296 -0.68 -8.35 31.18
C ASP A 296 0.22 -8.52 29.94
N ALA A 297 1.15 -7.57 29.70
CA ALA A 297 2.02 -7.55 28.53
C ALA A 297 1.30 -7.21 27.19
N GLY A 298 0.12 -6.62 27.24
CA GLY A 298 -0.61 -6.20 26.05
C GLY A 298 -1.02 -7.35 25.15
N THR A 299 -0.90 -7.17 23.85
CA THR A 299 -1.33 -8.20 22.88
C THR A 299 -0.45 -9.45 22.85
N VAL A 300 0.75 -9.42 23.44
CA VAL A 300 1.65 -10.61 23.50
C VAL A 300 1.40 -11.49 24.74
N ALA A 301 0.42 -11.14 25.56
CA ALA A 301 -0.01 -12.03 26.64
C ALA A 301 -0.40 -13.42 26.07
N PRO A 302 -0.07 -14.50 26.80
CA PRO A 302 -0.41 -15.86 26.36
C PRO A 302 -1.91 -15.99 26.08
N ASP A 303 -2.24 -16.64 24.97
CA ASP A 303 -3.62 -16.96 24.56
C ASP A 303 -4.58 -15.75 24.53
N HIS A 304 -4.04 -14.58 24.16
CA HIS A 304 -4.84 -13.33 24.13
C HIS A 304 -5.93 -13.41 23.05
N PRO A 305 -7.21 -13.16 23.38
CA PRO A 305 -8.35 -13.38 22.47
C PRO A 305 -8.33 -12.48 21.21
N VAL A 306 -7.52 -11.42 21.20
CA VAL A 306 -7.33 -10.57 20.02
C VAL A 306 -6.79 -11.36 18.81
N TRP A 307 -6.04 -12.46 19.03
CA TRP A 307 -5.44 -13.24 17.96
C TRP A 307 -6.44 -14.11 17.21
N VAL A 308 -7.48 -14.61 17.88
CA VAL A 308 -8.61 -15.26 17.19
C VAL A 308 -9.34 -14.25 16.30
N ARG A 309 -9.55 -13.03 16.81
CA ARG A 309 -10.13 -11.93 16.01
C ARG A 309 -9.25 -11.56 14.82
N PHE A 310 -7.93 -11.42 15.05
CA PHE A 310 -6.95 -11.19 13.99
C PHE A 310 -7.05 -12.29 12.91
N ALA A 311 -6.97 -13.55 13.30
CA ALA A 311 -6.99 -14.68 12.38
C ALA A 311 -8.24 -14.67 11.49
N ARG A 312 -9.43 -14.38 12.04
CA ARG A 312 -10.67 -14.30 11.28
C ARG A 312 -10.73 -13.07 10.40
N ALA A 313 -10.38 -11.90 10.93
CA ALA A 313 -10.55 -10.62 10.28
C ALA A 313 -9.54 -10.39 9.15
N MET A 314 -8.28 -10.83 9.34
CA MET A 314 -7.18 -10.49 8.44
C MET A 314 -6.95 -11.52 7.33
N ALA A 315 -7.51 -12.72 7.42
CA ALA A 315 -7.31 -13.78 6.42
C ALA A 315 -7.58 -13.33 4.97
N PRO A 316 -8.67 -12.60 4.65
CA PRO A 316 -8.90 -12.14 3.28
C PRO A 316 -7.82 -11.19 2.78
N LEU A 317 -7.36 -10.26 3.63
CA LEU A 317 -6.32 -9.28 3.30
C LEU A 317 -4.96 -9.96 3.06
N MET A 318 -4.65 -11.01 3.83
CA MET A 318 -3.34 -11.68 3.77
C MET A 318 -3.19 -12.68 2.62
N ARG A 319 -4.26 -13.03 1.91
CA ARG A 319 -4.19 -13.97 0.76
C ARG A 319 -3.22 -13.52 -0.32
N GLY A 320 -3.26 -12.23 -0.68
CA GLY A 320 -2.36 -11.65 -1.68
C GLY A 320 -0.90 -11.67 -1.24
N ALA A 321 -0.65 -11.27 0.01
CA ALA A 321 0.68 -11.30 0.60
C ALA A 321 1.25 -12.72 0.67
N ALA A 322 0.46 -13.70 1.13
CA ALA A 322 0.88 -15.10 1.20
C ALA A 322 1.25 -15.67 -0.17
N ARG A 323 0.48 -15.34 -1.23
CA ARG A 323 0.81 -15.72 -2.61
C ARG A 323 2.14 -15.12 -3.06
N ALA A 324 2.35 -13.82 -2.85
CA ALA A 324 3.58 -13.13 -3.21
C ALA A 324 4.80 -13.74 -2.49
N VAL A 325 4.66 -14.15 -1.23
CA VAL A 325 5.73 -14.83 -0.48
C VAL A 325 6.10 -16.16 -1.14
N VAL A 326 5.11 -16.99 -1.49
CA VAL A 326 5.37 -18.28 -2.17
C VAL A 326 6.06 -18.09 -3.52
N GLU A 327 5.68 -17.06 -4.28
CA GLU A 327 6.30 -16.72 -5.57
C GLU A 327 7.74 -16.21 -5.42
N THR A 328 8.08 -15.62 -4.27
CA THR A 328 9.42 -15.10 -3.96
C THR A 328 10.38 -16.17 -3.46
N VAL A 329 9.86 -17.21 -2.82
CA VAL A 329 10.67 -18.27 -2.18
C VAL A 329 10.84 -19.44 -3.14
N GLU A 330 12.02 -19.53 -3.76
CA GLU A 330 12.36 -20.67 -4.64
C GLU A 330 12.57 -21.94 -3.80
N VAL A 331 11.78 -22.99 -4.07
CA VAL A 331 11.93 -24.32 -3.47
C VAL A 331 11.83 -25.40 -4.55
N ASP A 332 12.56 -26.51 -4.34
CA ASP A 332 12.41 -27.70 -5.15
C ASP A 332 11.10 -28.43 -4.79
N GLY A 333 10.07 -28.16 -5.59
CA GLY A 333 8.75 -28.79 -5.44
C GLY A 333 8.66 -30.26 -5.85
N ALA A 334 9.72 -30.83 -6.42
CA ALA A 334 9.75 -32.23 -6.83
C ALA A 334 9.89 -33.21 -5.66
N ARG A 335 10.42 -32.75 -4.51
CA ARG A 335 10.56 -33.53 -3.29
C ARG A 335 9.48 -33.15 -2.25
N PRO A 336 9.17 -34.05 -1.29
CA PRO A 336 8.36 -33.67 -0.13
C PRO A 336 9.02 -32.52 0.64
N LEU A 337 8.22 -31.54 1.05
CA LEU A 337 8.66 -30.40 1.85
C LEU A 337 7.96 -30.44 3.21
N ARG A 338 8.70 -30.26 4.27
CA ARG A 338 8.16 -30.06 5.62
C ARG A 338 8.29 -28.59 5.98
N ILE A 339 7.17 -27.97 6.28
CA ILE A 339 7.07 -26.54 6.52
C ILE A 339 6.43 -26.29 7.88
N LEU A 340 7.11 -25.50 8.72
CA LEU A 340 6.53 -24.97 9.95
C LEU A 340 6.04 -23.54 9.69
N ASP A 341 4.79 -23.24 10.04
CA ASP A 341 4.20 -21.91 10.00
C ASP A 341 4.04 -21.42 11.44
N VAL A 342 4.95 -20.54 11.87
CA VAL A 342 5.07 -20.07 13.25
C VAL A 342 4.13 -18.91 13.49
N ALA A 343 3.41 -18.92 14.62
CA ALA A 343 2.34 -17.97 14.90
C ALA A 343 1.39 -17.89 13.71
N ALA A 344 0.92 -19.09 13.30
CA ALA A 344 0.24 -19.31 12.03
C ALA A 344 -1.00 -18.40 11.82
N GLY A 345 -1.61 -17.95 12.92
CA GLY A 345 -2.75 -17.05 12.88
C GLY A 345 -3.89 -17.64 12.04
N HIS A 346 -4.15 -17.00 10.91
CA HIS A 346 -5.13 -17.48 9.93
C HIS A 346 -4.65 -18.65 9.04
N GLY A 347 -3.39 -19.06 9.13
CA GLY A 347 -2.78 -20.13 8.33
C GLY A 347 -2.50 -19.81 6.87
N MET A 348 -2.80 -18.58 6.38
CA MET A 348 -2.74 -18.26 4.95
C MET A 348 -1.36 -18.47 4.32
N PHE A 349 -0.27 -18.23 5.05
CA PHE A 349 1.08 -18.43 4.54
C PHE A 349 1.38 -19.91 4.31
N GLY A 350 1.20 -20.74 5.33
CA GLY A 350 1.37 -22.20 5.20
C GLY A 350 0.41 -22.80 4.16
N ILE A 351 -0.85 -22.37 4.15
CA ILE A 351 -1.87 -22.81 3.18
C ILE A 351 -1.43 -22.48 1.75
N ALA A 352 -0.88 -21.28 1.50
CA ALA A 352 -0.40 -20.90 0.18
C ALA A 352 0.73 -21.81 -0.32
N PHE A 353 1.66 -22.20 0.56
CA PHE A 353 2.69 -23.21 0.23
C PHE A 353 2.08 -24.59 -0.04
N ALA A 354 1.12 -25.04 0.77
CA ALA A 354 0.45 -26.32 0.56
C ALA A 354 -0.33 -26.37 -0.76
N MET A 355 -0.93 -25.25 -1.17
CA MET A 355 -1.61 -25.13 -2.47
C MET A 355 -0.63 -25.16 -3.63
N ARG A 356 0.52 -24.48 -3.51
CA ARG A 356 1.52 -24.36 -4.57
C ARG A 356 2.34 -25.63 -4.75
N TYR A 357 2.62 -26.35 -3.67
CA TYR A 357 3.46 -27.54 -3.63
C TYR A 357 2.66 -28.76 -3.14
N PRO A 358 2.15 -29.60 -4.04
CA PRO A 358 1.24 -30.70 -3.67
C PRO A 358 1.83 -31.75 -2.73
N ARG A 359 3.17 -31.81 -2.60
CA ARG A 359 3.87 -32.72 -1.69
C ARG A 359 4.27 -32.07 -0.37
N ALA A 360 3.99 -30.78 -0.19
CA ALA A 360 4.29 -30.09 1.05
C ALA A 360 3.36 -30.54 2.18
N GLN A 361 3.96 -30.78 3.36
CA GLN A 361 3.29 -30.98 4.63
C GLN A 361 3.55 -29.74 5.48
N VAL A 362 2.50 -29.08 5.91
CA VAL A 362 2.56 -27.84 6.69
C VAL A 362 2.13 -28.13 8.12
N THR A 363 2.85 -27.58 9.07
CA THR A 363 2.49 -27.60 10.49
C THR A 363 2.33 -26.18 10.98
N GLY A 364 1.12 -25.77 11.33
CA GLY A 364 0.84 -24.47 11.96
C GLY A 364 1.08 -24.56 13.48
N LEU A 365 1.84 -23.63 14.02
CA LEU A 365 2.09 -23.48 15.44
C LEU A 365 1.43 -22.20 15.94
N ASP A 366 0.48 -22.30 16.86
CA ASP A 366 -0.20 -21.13 17.47
C ASP A 366 -1.00 -21.57 18.71
N TRP A 367 -1.71 -20.64 19.32
CA TRP A 367 -2.65 -20.93 20.38
C TRP A 367 -3.83 -21.81 19.91
N PRO A 368 -4.38 -22.69 20.77
CA PRO A 368 -5.42 -23.64 20.36
C PRO A 368 -6.60 -23.05 19.59
N ASP A 369 -7.20 -21.96 20.12
CA ASP A 369 -8.37 -21.32 19.53
C ASP A 369 -8.05 -20.60 18.21
N VAL A 370 -6.83 -20.11 18.04
CA VAL A 370 -6.33 -19.52 16.80
C VAL A 370 -6.17 -20.60 15.72
N LEU A 371 -5.65 -21.77 16.11
CA LEU A 371 -5.46 -22.90 15.19
C LEU A 371 -6.78 -23.46 14.64
N GLU A 372 -7.91 -23.31 15.34
CA GLU A 372 -9.22 -23.67 14.78
C GLU A 372 -9.51 -22.84 13.52
N VAL A 373 -9.22 -21.52 13.53
CA VAL A 373 -9.39 -20.66 12.37
C VAL A 373 -8.48 -21.09 11.21
N ALA A 374 -7.21 -21.43 11.51
CA ALA A 374 -6.28 -21.94 10.50
C ALA A 374 -6.76 -23.25 9.86
N ARG A 375 -7.29 -24.19 10.68
CA ARG A 375 -7.87 -25.45 10.19
C ARG A 375 -9.09 -25.22 9.29
N ASP A 376 -9.99 -24.29 9.68
CA ASP A 376 -11.15 -23.94 8.86
C ASP A 376 -10.72 -23.36 7.50
N ASN A 377 -9.71 -22.49 7.50
CA ASN A 377 -9.15 -21.94 6.28
C ASN A 377 -8.43 -23.02 5.43
N ALA A 378 -7.73 -23.96 6.04
CA ALA A 378 -7.09 -25.08 5.33
C ALA A 378 -8.13 -26.00 4.69
N ARG A 379 -9.25 -26.26 5.38
CA ARG A 379 -10.40 -27.02 4.85
C ARG A 379 -11.04 -26.28 3.67
N ALA A 380 -11.27 -24.97 3.80
CA ALA A 380 -11.82 -24.15 2.72
C ALA A 380 -10.90 -24.10 1.47
N ALA A 381 -9.58 -24.24 1.67
CA ALA A 381 -8.60 -24.35 0.62
C ALA A 381 -8.35 -25.79 0.11
N SER A 382 -9.05 -26.80 0.65
CA SER A 382 -8.91 -28.23 0.32
C SER A 382 -7.47 -28.76 0.52
N VAL A 383 -6.80 -28.30 1.59
CA VAL A 383 -5.44 -28.74 1.95
C VAL A 383 -5.36 -29.33 3.37
N GLU A 384 -6.49 -29.55 4.05
CA GLU A 384 -6.56 -30.02 5.43
C GLU A 384 -5.83 -31.34 5.66
N GLY A 385 -5.79 -32.25 4.68
CA GLY A 385 -5.05 -33.51 4.78
C GLY A 385 -3.52 -33.34 4.82
N ARG A 386 -3.02 -32.12 4.58
CA ARG A 386 -1.59 -31.77 4.59
C ARG A 386 -1.28 -30.58 5.48
N TYR A 387 -2.24 -30.17 6.30
CA TYR A 387 -2.12 -29.07 7.25
C TYR A 387 -2.30 -29.61 8.68
N HIS A 388 -1.20 -29.73 9.39
CA HIS A 388 -1.15 -30.21 10.78
C HIS A 388 -1.04 -29.03 11.74
N THR A 389 -1.20 -29.26 13.03
CA THR A 389 -1.13 -28.19 14.03
C THR A 389 -0.40 -28.63 15.29
N ILE A 390 0.37 -27.73 15.87
CA ILE A 390 0.99 -27.83 17.19
C ILE A 390 0.40 -26.70 18.04
N PRO A 391 -0.40 -27.01 19.07
CA PRO A 391 -0.91 -25.97 19.97
C PRO A 391 0.16 -25.56 20.98
N GLY A 392 0.31 -24.23 21.22
CA GLY A 392 1.16 -23.69 22.26
C GLY A 392 2.02 -22.51 21.83
N SER A 393 2.89 -22.10 22.75
CA SER A 393 3.81 -20.98 22.55
C SER A 393 4.95 -21.37 21.59
N ALA A 394 5.29 -20.47 20.66
CA ALA A 394 6.45 -20.62 19.79
C ALA A 394 7.79 -20.75 20.55
N PHE A 395 7.81 -20.29 21.81
CA PHE A 395 9.00 -20.35 22.66
C PHE A 395 9.17 -21.69 23.40
N ASP A 396 8.09 -22.43 23.64
CA ASP A 396 8.10 -23.58 24.54
C ASP A 396 7.60 -24.89 23.90
N ALA A 397 6.71 -24.80 22.90
CA ALA A 397 6.12 -25.99 22.27
C ALA A 397 7.19 -26.91 21.64
N ASP A 398 7.03 -28.23 21.71
CA ASP A 398 7.87 -29.13 20.93
C ASP A 398 7.59 -28.95 19.43
N LEU A 399 8.60 -28.54 18.67
CA LEU A 399 8.47 -28.32 17.24
C LEU A 399 8.44 -29.63 16.42
N GLY A 400 8.75 -30.76 17.03
CA GLY A 400 8.76 -32.06 16.37
C GLY A 400 9.98 -32.29 15.48
N GLU A 401 9.77 -32.98 14.38
CA GLU A 401 10.80 -33.33 13.41
C GLU A 401 11.32 -32.11 12.61
N PRO A 402 12.59 -32.15 12.14
CA PRO A 402 13.16 -31.01 11.41
C PRO A 402 12.39 -30.62 10.15
N TYR A 403 12.44 -29.33 9.80
CA TYR A 403 11.74 -28.69 8.68
C TYR A 403 12.69 -28.25 7.57
N ASP A 404 12.22 -28.25 6.32
CA ASP A 404 12.90 -27.66 5.18
C ASP A 404 12.76 -26.14 5.17
N LEU A 405 11.58 -25.66 5.57
CA LEU A 405 11.27 -24.23 5.69
C LEU A 405 10.59 -23.96 7.04
N ILE A 406 10.95 -22.84 7.64
CA ILE A 406 10.19 -22.26 8.76
C ILE A 406 9.71 -20.88 8.34
N LEU A 407 8.39 -20.73 8.25
CA LEU A 407 7.75 -19.43 7.98
C LEU A 407 7.57 -18.68 9.30
N ILE A 408 7.96 -17.42 9.32
CA ILE A 408 7.89 -16.53 10.49
C ILE A 408 7.20 -15.23 10.06
N PRO A 409 5.90 -15.27 9.71
CA PRO A 409 5.20 -14.11 9.21
C PRO A 409 4.69 -13.22 10.35
N ASN A 410 5.06 -11.95 10.34
CA ASN A 410 4.54 -10.93 11.28
C ASN A 410 4.70 -11.33 12.76
N PHE A 411 5.85 -11.82 13.13
CA PHE A 411 6.07 -12.37 14.48
C PHE A 411 7.18 -11.65 15.25
N LEU A 412 8.33 -11.39 14.63
CA LEU A 412 9.51 -10.87 15.32
C LEU A 412 9.28 -9.44 15.86
N HIS A 413 8.51 -8.64 15.16
CA HIS A 413 8.20 -7.26 15.56
C HIS A 413 7.47 -7.14 16.92
N HIS A 414 6.95 -8.23 17.46
CA HIS A 414 6.30 -8.21 18.77
C HIS A 414 7.29 -8.18 19.95
N PHE A 415 8.56 -8.47 19.73
CA PHE A 415 9.55 -8.74 20.77
C PHE A 415 10.81 -7.90 20.63
N ASP A 416 11.53 -7.78 21.75
CA ASP A 416 12.88 -7.20 21.77
C ASP A 416 13.91 -8.11 21.07
N PRO A 417 15.06 -7.58 20.63
CA PRO A 417 16.09 -8.35 19.95
C PRO A 417 16.56 -9.59 20.71
N PRO A 418 16.83 -9.56 22.03
CA PRO A 418 17.23 -10.75 22.78
C PRO A 418 16.18 -11.87 22.74
N THR A 419 14.90 -11.51 22.78
CA THR A 419 13.80 -12.48 22.70
C THR A 419 13.68 -13.06 21.29
N CYS A 420 13.82 -12.23 20.26
CA CYS A 420 13.91 -12.68 18.88
C CYS A 420 15.08 -13.65 18.67
N GLU A 421 16.28 -13.32 19.16
CA GLU A 421 17.47 -14.17 19.04
C GLU A 421 17.28 -15.56 19.66
N ARG A 422 16.69 -15.63 20.87
CA ARG A 422 16.36 -16.93 21.52
C ARG A 422 15.40 -17.76 20.67
N PHE A 423 14.35 -17.14 20.14
CA PHE A 423 13.41 -17.82 19.25
C PHE A 423 14.08 -18.28 17.96
N LEU A 424 14.87 -17.41 17.30
CA LEU A 424 15.55 -17.71 16.05
C LEU A 424 16.59 -18.83 16.21
N ALA A 425 17.31 -18.91 17.32
CA ALA A 425 18.20 -20.04 17.63
C ALA A 425 17.43 -21.35 17.72
N ARG A 426 16.25 -21.34 18.33
CA ARG A 426 15.33 -22.49 18.41
C ARG A 426 14.81 -22.89 17.02
N ALA A 427 14.35 -21.91 16.23
CA ALA A 427 13.89 -22.14 14.85
C ALA A 427 15.03 -22.73 13.99
N ARG A 428 16.24 -22.19 14.11
CA ARG A 428 17.42 -22.73 13.41
C ARG A 428 17.70 -24.19 13.78
N ALA A 429 17.60 -24.55 15.05
CA ALA A 429 17.81 -25.94 15.49
C ALA A 429 16.79 -26.90 14.85
N ALA A 430 15.56 -26.45 14.61
CA ALA A 430 14.49 -27.22 13.99
C ALA A 430 14.55 -27.27 12.45
N LEU A 431 15.49 -26.61 11.79
CA LEU A 431 15.70 -26.73 10.35
C LEU A 431 16.60 -27.92 10.01
N VAL A 432 16.40 -28.55 8.84
CA VAL A 432 17.37 -29.48 8.27
C VAL A 432 18.64 -28.75 7.81
N PRO A 433 19.80 -29.41 7.63
CA PRO A 433 20.96 -28.80 6.95
C PRO A 433 20.55 -28.27 5.57
N GLY A 434 20.86 -26.99 5.28
CA GLY A 434 20.42 -26.29 4.07
C GLY A 434 18.95 -25.84 4.09
N GLY A 435 18.25 -26.00 5.22
CA GLY A 435 16.92 -25.44 5.42
C GLY A 435 16.94 -23.92 5.62
N ARG A 436 15.80 -23.27 5.44
CA ARG A 436 15.68 -21.81 5.45
C ARG A 436 14.56 -21.30 6.34
N ALA A 437 14.78 -20.17 7.00
CA ALA A 437 13.72 -19.36 7.59
C ALA A 437 13.24 -18.32 6.58
N VAL A 438 11.93 -18.16 6.49
CA VAL A 438 11.25 -17.17 5.61
C VAL A 438 10.43 -16.26 6.50
N THR A 439 10.93 -15.06 6.71
CA THR A 439 10.31 -14.06 7.60
C THR A 439 9.61 -13.00 6.75
N VAL A 440 8.42 -12.60 7.19
CA VAL A 440 7.66 -11.50 6.56
C VAL A 440 7.44 -10.43 7.60
N GLU A 441 7.97 -9.24 7.36
CA GLU A 441 7.95 -8.15 8.35
C GLU A 441 7.71 -6.78 7.71
N SER A 442 7.31 -5.83 8.54
CA SER A 442 7.32 -4.41 8.22
C SER A 442 8.72 -3.85 8.47
N VAL A 443 9.56 -3.82 7.44
CA VAL A 443 10.96 -3.44 7.55
C VAL A 443 11.18 -2.00 7.09
N PRO A 444 11.42 -1.03 7.98
CA PRO A 444 11.79 0.32 7.58
C PRO A 444 13.26 0.37 7.10
N ASP A 445 13.59 1.46 6.40
CA ASP A 445 14.98 1.81 6.11
C ASP A 445 15.76 2.13 7.40
N GLU A 446 17.10 2.26 7.28
CA GLU A 446 17.96 2.58 8.43
C GLU A 446 17.66 3.96 9.05
N GLY A 447 17.04 4.86 8.29
CA GLY A 447 16.54 6.16 8.77
C GLY A 447 15.20 6.06 9.50
N ARG A 448 14.52 4.90 9.49
CA ARG A 448 13.20 4.63 10.08
C ARG A 448 12.10 5.58 9.59
N LEU A 449 12.20 6.02 8.32
CA LEU A 449 11.23 6.92 7.69
C LEU A 449 10.59 6.34 6.43
N SER A 450 11.20 5.31 5.82
CA SER A 450 10.73 4.74 4.55
C SER A 450 10.78 3.19 4.58
N PRO A 451 9.83 2.51 3.93
CA PRO A 451 8.59 3.08 3.42
C PRO A 451 7.67 3.53 4.56
N PRO A 452 6.87 4.59 4.40
CA PRO A 452 6.07 5.14 5.49
C PRO A 452 5.21 4.13 6.26
N PRO A 453 4.52 3.16 5.63
CA PRO A 453 3.74 2.18 6.38
C PRO A 453 4.59 1.34 7.33
N ALA A 454 5.80 0.93 6.93
CA ALA A 454 6.71 0.18 7.79
C ALA A 454 7.26 1.04 8.94
N ALA A 455 7.67 2.28 8.64
CA ALA A 455 8.15 3.21 9.65
C ALA A 455 7.07 3.56 10.69
N MET A 456 5.83 3.80 10.24
CA MET A 456 4.71 4.11 11.14
C MET A 456 4.26 2.91 11.98
N PHE A 457 4.57 1.69 11.56
CA PHE A 457 4.21 0.47 12.27
C PHE A 457 4.91 0.35 13.64
N ALA A 458 6.06 0.96 13.83
CA ALA A 458 6.76 1.02 15.11
C ALA A 458 5.87 1.60 16.24
N LEU A 459 5.04 2.62 15.93
CA LEU A 459 4.12 3.18 16.91
C LEU A 459 3.02 2.18 17.31
N VAL A 460 2.59 1.33 16.38
CA VAL A 460 1.64 0.26 16.70
C VAL A 460 2.27 -0.71 17.70
N MET A 461 3.51 -1.11 17.46
CA MET A 461 4.26 -2.01 18.35
C MET A 461 4.48 -1.39 19.72
N LEU A 462 4.89 -0.13 19.79
CA LEU A 462 5.05 0.60 21.06
C LEU A 462 3.75 0.62 21.88
N CYS A 463 2.60 0.82 21.24
CA CYS A 463 1.32 0.92 21.93
C CYS A 463 0.73 -0.45 22.32
N THR A 464 1.03 -1.52 21.57
CA THR A 464 0.37 -2.82 21.74
C THR A 464 1.23 -3.88 22.42
N THR A 465 2.55 -3.69 22.49
CA THR A 465 3.51 -4.65 23.03
C THR A 465 4.42 -4.04 24.10
N PRO A 466 5.04 -4.84 24.97
CA PRO A 466 5.99 -4.32 25.97
C PRO A 466 7.29 -3.77 25.37
N ALA A 467 7.81 -4.37 24.28
CA ALA A 467 9.13 -4.06 23.75
C ALA A 467 9.28 -4.39 22.25
N GLY A 468 8.17 -4.52 21.52
CA GLY A 468 8.18 -4.74 20.07
C GLY A 468 8.51 -3.47 19.30
N ASP A 469 9.04 -3.66 18.08
CA ASP A 469 9.42 -2.57 17.18
C ASP A 469 9.29 -2.99 15.71
N ALA A 470 9.27 -2.04 14.80
CA ALA A 470 9.55 -2.28 13.38
C ALA A 470 11.08 -2.30 13.20
N HIS A 471 11.67 -3.50 13.22
CA HIS A 471 13.11 -3.65 13.10
C HIS A 471 13.60 -3.37 11.69
N THR A 472 14.73 -2.66 11.55
CA THR A 472 15.41 -2.47 10.26
C THR A 472 16.00 -3.78 9.74
N PHE A 473 16.36 -3.82 8.46
CA PHE A 473 16.99 -5.04 7.92
C PHE A 473 18.33 -5.34 8.59
N ALA A 474 19.14 -4.34 8.90
CA ALA A 474 20.41 -4.53 9.61
C ALA A 474 20.22 -5.12 11.01
N GLU A 475 19.18 -4.70 11.73
CA GLU A 475 18.84 -5.27 13.04
C GLU A 475 18.39 -6.73 12.91
N LEU A 476 17.50 -7.04 11.96
CA LEU A 476 17.04 -8.39 11.70
C LEU A 476 18.18 -9.32 11.26
N ASP A 477 19.03 -8.91 10.31
CA ASP A 477 20.21 -9.67 9.89
C ASP A 477 21.17 -9.94 11.08
N SER A 478 21.35 -8.94 11.95
CA SER A 478 22.15 -9.10 13.18
C SER A 478 21.55 -10.15 14.12
N MET A 479 20.22 -10.14 14.34
CA MET A 479 19.54 -11.16 15.16
C MET A 479 19.67 -12.56 14.56
N PHE A 480 19.48 -12.71 13.25
CA PHE A 480 19.66 -13.99 12.56
C PHE A 480 21.10 -14.50 12.68
N ARG A 481 22.11 -13.66 12.47
CA ARG A 481 23.53 -14.03 12.64
C ARG A 481 23.86 -14.46 14.05
N ARG A 482 23.37 -13.74 15.07
CA ARG A 482 23.58 -14.12 16.48
C ARG A 482 22.88 -15.42 16.83
N ALA A 483 21.75 -15.71 16.19
CA ALA A 483 21.08 -17.01 16.29
C ALA A 483 21.77 -18.12 15.50
N GLY A 484 22.86 -17.81 14.76
CA GLY A 484 23.72 -18.75 14.05
C GLY A 484 23.32 -19.03 12.58
N PHE A 485 22.42 -18.26 11.99
CA PHE A 485 22.15 -18.33 10.54
C PHE A 485 23.35 -17.83 9.75
N ALA A 486 23.59 -18.42 8.57
CA ALA A 486 24.75 -18.13 7.74
C ALA A 486 24.60 -16.79 6.98
N SER A 487 23.40 -16.53 6.47
CA SER A 487 23.10 -15.32 5.68
C SER A 487 21.63 -14.96 5.75
N SER A 488 21.31 -13.69 5.51
CA SER A 488 19.93 -13.22 5.32
C SER A 488 19.86 -12.29 4.10
N VAL A 489 18.79 -12.40 3.32
CA VAL A 489 18.56 -11.57 2.14
C VAL A 489 17.14 -11.01 2.18
N LEU A 490 17.03 -9.68 2.05
CA LEU A 490 15.75 -9.00 1.92
C LEU A 490 15.27 -9.03 0.47
N ARG A 491 13.98 -9.33 0.28
CA ARG A 491 13.27 -9.31 -1.00
C ARG A 491 12.00 -8.47 -0.86
N ALA A 492 11.74 -7.63 -1.85
CA ALA A 492 10.48 -6.90 -1.99
C ALA A 492 9.88 -7.28 -3.34
N PRO A 493 8.97 -8.26 -3.41
CA PRO A 493 8.46 -8.82 -4.67
C PRO A 493 7.67 -7.80 -5.51
N ALA A 494 7.10 -6.77 -4.86
CA ALA A 494 6.42 -5.68 -5.55
C ALA A 494 6.49 -4.39 -4.71
N PRO A 495 6.43 -3.21 -5.32
CA PRO A 495 6.28 -1.94 -4.59
C PRO A 495 5.04 -1.99 -3.69
N GLY A 496 5.22 -1.69 -2.40
CA GLY A 496 4.14 -1.75 -1.39
C GLY A 496 3.69 -3.17 -1.00
N GLY A 497 4.32 -4.21 -1.53
CA GLY A 497 4.08 -5.61 -1.17
C GLY A 497 4.80 -6.02 0.13
N PRO A 498 4.63 -7.28 0.54
CA PRO A 498 5.28 -7.79 1.73
C PRO A 498 6.80 -7.77 1.58
N GLN A 499 7.50 -7.41 2.66
CA GLN A 499 8.96 -7.52 2.72
C GLN A 499 9.32 -8.90 3.26
N VAL A 500 10.09 -9.64 2.49
CA VAL A 500 10.41 -11.05 2.75
C VAL A 500 11.91 -11.18 3.02
N ILE A 501 12.26 -11.74 4.16
CA ILE A 501 13.64 -12.04 4.54
C ILE A 501 13.84 -13.55 4.46
N ILE A 502 14.80 -13.98 3.67
CA ILE A 502 15.18 -15.40 3.53
C ILE A 502 16.52 -15.58 4.21
N SER A 503 16.55 -16.41 5.25
CA SER A 503 17.73 -16.66 6.05
C SER A 503 18.11 -18.14 5.97
N GLU A 504 19.40 -18.41 5.66
CA GLU A 504 19.95 -19.76 5.50
C GLU A 504 20.51 -20.28 6.82
N ARG A 505 20.21 -21.57 7.11
CA ARG A 505 20.69 -22.24 8.33
C ARG A 505 22.20 -22.29 8.42
#